data_9a77453f53db5e606456c74d2ca1d919
#
_entry.id   9a77453f53db5e606456c74d2ca1d919
#
_cell.length_a   1.000
_cell.length_b   1.000
_cell.length_c   1.000
_cell.angle_alpha   90.00
_cell.angle_beta   90.00
_cell.angle_gamma   90.00
#
_symmetry.space_group_name_H-M   'P 1'
#
loop_
_entity.id
_entity.type
_entity.pdbx_description
1 polymer ?
#
loop_
_entity_poly.entity_id
_entity_poly.type
_entity_poly.pdbx_seq_one_letter_code
_entity_poly.pdbx_strand_id
1 'polypeptide(L)'
;MALAGALALGCSGVSAPPPAAVPPDYEVLAVTKVQAPADPKKNAAALALAIDGYIYGYPLVTMEVMRRVVTNVAAPTGRGRAPQGQLAPERTLPSVHERAVAPELDTLNSTAWIDVSDEPWVIELPATPGRYAVFSFLDGWTEVFASLGTRTTGGRAQKIALTGPGFAGQLPTGVVEHKSPTGLVWMLGRIQSGDSPAEFAKVGVLQDRMRLYPLSAAGQAVAPAAAPVDPRIQDNTAVREQTRALTVVQFFHLLAQQMVENPPAPADADLIARLGALGFVPGQPFDGKALDPAVLQALQEVPKRAQVEIFAHLAERTKSQDGWSYQIAGVGKYGSRYLDRAATTMDGIAAFLPEDVVLPVSHNDVNGTNYSGAARYVLHFDKGQLPPADGLWSLTLYDEGFRLVDNEDHRHRVSSKTGIKPNRDGSLDIYIQRDSPGKGRETNWLPPPITKFVLVLRLYQPRKNAPSILDGSWSPPGVIRVE
;
A
#
# COMPACT_ATOMS: atom_id res chain seq x y z
N MET A 1 12.27 -1.74 8.50
CA MET A 1 11.75 -3.08 8.87
C MET A 1 10.31 -2.98 9.40
N ALA A 2 9.48 -2.18 8.75
CA ALA A 2 8.20 -1.80 9.35
C ALA A 2 7.09 -2.84 9.12
N LEU A 3 6.88 -3.36 7.95
CA LEU A 3 5.83 -4.35 7.68
C LEU A 3 6.38 -5.77 7.38
N ALA A 4 7.63 -5.89 7.00
CA ALA A 4 8.23 -7.17 6.62
C ALA A 4 8.72 -8.04 7.80
N GLY A 5 8.91 -7.48 8.98
CA GLY A 5 9.44 -8.22 10.14
C GLY A 5 8.48 -9.23 10.79
N ALA A 6 7.20 -9.18 10.47
CA ALA A 6 6.18 -10.01 11.10
C ALA A 6 6.03 -11.43 10.49
N LEU A 7 6.82 -11.82 9.50
CA LEU A 7 6.61 -13.08 8.74
C LEU A 7 7.72 -14.10 8.86
N ALA A 8 8.74 -13.88 9.69
CA ALA A 8 9.90 -14.77 9.74
C ALA A 8 10.00 -15.70 10.95
N LEU A 9 9.10 -15.67 11.93
CA LEU A 9 9.20 -16.52 13.12
C LEU A 9 7.85 -17.09 13.54
N GLY A 10 7.51 -18.22 12.95
CA GLY A 10 6.35 -19.05 13.33
C GLY A 10 6.45 -20.44 12.73
N CYS A 11 7.57 -21.13 12.95
CA CYS A 11 7.64 -22.59 12.74
C CYS A 11 7.03 -23.29 13.94
N SER A 12 5.75 -23.53 13.93
CA SER A 12 5.11 -24.62 14.67
C SER A 12 4.22 -25.38 13.69
N GLY A 13 4.52 -26.68 13.53
CA GLY A 13 4.03 -27.68 12.62
C GLY A 13 2.55 -27.63 12.21
N VAL A 14 2.28 -26.79 11.22
CA VAL A 14 1.09 -26.91 10.39
C VAL A 14 1.61 -27.32 9.02
N SER A 15 1.14 -28.46 8.51
CA SER A 15 1.41 -28.90 7.14
C SER A 15 1.12 -27.71 6.21
N ALA A 16 2.09 -27.39 5.34
CA ALA A 16 1.93 -26.33 4.35
C ALA A 16 0.61 -26.52 3.60
N PRO A 17 -0.21 -25.46 3.45
CA PRO A 17 -1.38 -25.55 2.60
C PRO A 17 -0.94 -25.95 1.19
N PRO A 18 -1.75 -26.69 0.43
CA PRO A 18 -1.43 -27.02 -0.95
C PRO A 18 -1.09 -25.73 -1.71
N PRO A 19 -0.15 -25.78 -2.68
CA PRO A 19 0.21 -24.61 -3.45
C PRO A 19 -1.06 -24.00 -4.06
N ALA A 20 -1.18 -22.68 -3.96
CA ALA A 20 -2.32 -21.94 -4.50
C ALA A 20 -2.50 -22.33 -5.98
N ALA A 21 -3.72 -22.65 -6.39
CA ALA A 21 -3.99 -22.96 -7.77
C ALA A 21 -3.64 -21.73 -8.64
N VAL A 22 -2.80 -21.94 -9.64
CA VAL A 22 -2.38 -20.90 -10.57
C VAL A 22 -3.61 -20.49 -11.40
N PRO A 23 -3.92 -19.20 -11.59
CA PRO A 23 -5.00 -18.78 -12.47
C PRO A 23 -4.84 -19.42 -13.87
N PRO A 24 -5.93 -19.73 -14.58
CA PRO A 24 -5.88 -20.54 -15.81
C PRO A 24 -5.06 -19.93 -16.94
N ASP A 25 -4.89 -18.61 -16.96
CA ASP A 25 -4.00 -17.93 -17.91
C ASP A 25 -2.53 -18.24 -17.65
N TYR A 26 -2.22 -18.91 -16.54
CA TYR A 26 -0.88 -19.35 -16.14
C TYR A 26 -0.68 -20.87 -16.24
N GLU A 27 -1.67 -21.63 -16.71
CA GLU A 27 -1.59 -23.09 -16.79
C GLU A 27 -0.56 -23.64 -17.81
N VAL A 28 0.11 -22.79 -18.53
CA VAL A 28 1.07 -23.24 -19.56
C VAL A 28 2.48 -23.19 -18.99
N LEU A 29 3.16 -24.34 -19.10
CA LEU A 29 4.62 -24.56 -19.06
C LEU A 29 5.15 -25.30 -17.83
N ALA A 30 4.93 -26.61 -17.84
CA ALA A 30 5.79 -27.51 -17.09
C ALA A 30 7.20 -27.50 -17.74
N VAL A 31 8.20 -27.04 -17.02
CA VAL A 31 9.60 -27.11 -17.47
C VAL A 31 10.06 -28.54 -17.43
N THR A 32 10.28 -29.14 -18.57
CA THR A 32 10.91 -30.47 -18.69
C THR A 32 12.36 -30.36 -18.21
N LYS A 33 12.78 -31.21 -17.27
CA LYS A 33 14.18 -31.30 -16.82
C LYS A 33 15.07 -31.71 -18.00
N VAL A 34 15.85 -30.80 -18.53
CA VAL A 34 16.88 -31.06 -19.51
C VAL A 34 18.25 -30.80 -18.88
N GLN A 35 19.08 -31.82 -18.78
CA GLN A 35 20.51 -31.67 -18.45
C GLN A 35 21.27 -31.24 -19.70
N ALA A 36 21.67 -29.99 -19.79
CA ALA A 36 22.62 -29.48 -20.74
C ALA A 36 23.90 -28.99 -20.05
N PRO A 37 25.09 -29.08 -20.68
CA PRO A 37 26.30 -28.52 -20.14
C PRO A 37 26.15 -26.99 -20.06
N ALA A 38 26.25 -26.44 -18.88
CA ALA A 38 26.08 -25.02 -18.61
C ALA A 38 27.36 -24.24 -18.88
N ASP A 39 27.28 -23.11 -19.60
CA ASP A 39 28.32 -22.07 -19.56
C ASP A 39 28.05 -21.20 -18.29
N PRO A 40 28.89 -21.34 -17.23
CA PRO A 40 28.63 -20.66 -15.96
C PRO A 40 28.60 -19.12 -16.08
N LYS A 41 29.34 -18.52 -16.99
CA LYS A 41 29.39 -17.08 -17.21
C LYS A 41 28.13 -16.57 -17.90
N LYS A 42 27.68 -17.29 -18.94
CA LYS A 42 26.45 -16.96 -19.66
C LYS A 42 25.22 -17.09 -18.73
N ASN A 43 25.17 -18.13 -17.93
CA ASN A 43 24.10 -18.34 -16.97
C ASN A 43 24.08 -17.25 -15.88
N ALA A 44 25.25 -16.84 -15.37
CA ALA A 44 25.36 -15.78 -14.38
C ALA A 44 24.88 -14.42 -14.91
N ALA A 45 25.23 -14.06 -16.14
CA ALA A 45 24.80 -12.82 -16.78
C ALA A 45 23.28 -12.82 -17.04
N ALA A 46 22.73 -13.92 -17.56
CA ALA A 46 21.31 -14.08 -17.77
C ALA A 46 20.52 -14.01 -16.45
N LEU A 47 21.03 -14.65 -15.39
CA LEU A 47 20.43 -14.63 -14.08
C LEU A 47 20.40 -13.21 -13.47
N ALA A 48 21.51 -12.47 -13.55
CA ALA A 48 21.57 -11.09 -13.08
C ALA A 48 20.57 -10.19 -13.83
N LEU A 49 20.54 -10.27 -15.16
CA LEU A 49 19.59 -9.52 -15.96
C LEU A 49 18.13 -9.86 -15.65
N ALA A 50 17.83 -11.14 -15.42
CA ALA A 50 16.48 -11.57 -15.06
C ALA A 50 16.09 -11.12 -13.65
N ILE A 51 17.04 -11.01 -12.69
CA ILE A 51 16.79 -10.41 -11.37
C ILE A 51 16.45 -8.93 -11.53
N ASP A 52 17.22 -8.17 -12.32
CA ASP A 52 16.91 -6.76 -12.64
C ASP A 52 15.49 -6.64 -13.21
N GLY A 53 15.14 -7.48 -14.18
CA GLY A 53 13.81 -7.52 -14.81
C GLY A 53 12.68 -7.89 -13.83
N TYR A 54 12.94 -8.82 -12.93
CA TYR A 54 11.97 -9.20 -11.88
C TYR A 54 11.73 -8.04 -10.91
N ILE A 55 12.80 -7.40 -10.42
CA ILE A 55 12.71 -6.23 -9.53
C ILE A 55 11.95 -5.11 -10.22
N TYR A 56 12.27 -4.83 -11.47
CA TYR A 56 11.58 -3.83 -12.30
C TYR A 56 10.09 -4.12 -12.43
N GLY A 57 9.73 -5.37 -12.80
CA GLY A 57 8.36 -5.79 -13.07
C GLY A 57 7.52 -6.08 -11.82
N TYR A 58 8.16 -6.26 -10.65
CA TYR A 58 7.49 -6.68 -9.42
C TYR A 58 6.28 -5.82 -9.04
N PRO A 59 6.33 -4.48 -9.13
CA PRO A 59 5.17 -3.63 -8.85
C PRO A 59 3.99 -3.88 -9.80
N LEU A 60 4.23 -3.88 -11.11
CA LEU A 60 3.17 -4.05 -12.11
C LEU A 60 2.49 -5.42 -12.00
N VAL A 61 3.28 -6.49 -11.84
CA VAL A 61 2.76 -7.85 -11.64
C VAL A 61 1.95 -7.95 -10.34
N THR A 62 2.44 -7.36 -9.24
CA THR A 62 1.72 -7.37 -7.95
C THR A 62 0.42 -6.57 -8.02
N MET A 63 0.42 -5.42 -8.71
CA MET A 63 -0.76 -4.61 -8.96
C MET A 63 -1.82 -5.40 -9.73
N GLU A 64 -1.43 -6.14 -10.76
CA GLU A 64 -2.36 -6.97 -11.54
C GLU A 64 -2.93 -8.11 -10.70
N VAL A 65 -2.10 -8.82 -9.92
CA VAL A 65 -2.60 -9.87 -9.00
C VAL A 65 -3.58 -9.25 -7.99
N MET A 66 -3.26 -8.08 -7.42
CA MET A 66 -4.15 -7.36 -6.49
C MET A 66 -5.47 -6.99 -7.17
N ARG A 67 -5.41 -6.36 -8.36
CA ARG A 67 -6.60 -5.97 -9.11
C ARG A 67 -7.52 -7.16 -9.33
N ARG A 68 -7.00 -8.28 -9.84
CA ARG A 68 -7.78 -9.51 -10.08
C ARG A 68 -8.51 -9.97 -8.83
N VAL A 69 -7.81 -10.00 -7.68
CA VAL A 69 -8.39 -10.46 -6.41
C VAL A 69 -9.49 -9.52 -5.90
N VAL A 70 -9.23 -8.20 -5.88
CA VAL A 70 -10.15 -7.26 -5.24
C VAL A 70 -11.33 -6.88 -6.12
N THR A 71 -11.18 -6.99 -7.45
CA THR A 71 -12.29 -6.70 -8.38
C THR A 71 -13.14 -7.92 -8.72
N ASN A 72 -12.74 -9.12 -8.28
CA ASN A 72 -13.49 -10.36 -8.51
C ASN A 72 -14.69 -10.49 -7.56
N VAL A 73 -15.61 -9.58 -7.67
CA VAL A 73 -16.87 -9.53 -6.91
C VAL A 73 -17.99 -9.05 -7.82
N ALA A 74 -19.22 -9.53 -7.60
CA ALA A 74 -20.37 -9.13 -8.43
C ALA A 74 -20.80 -7.67 -8.21
N ALA A 75 -20.58 -7.12 -7.02
CA ALA A 75 -20.92 -5.76 -6.62
C ALA A 75 -19.99 -5.31 -5.49
N PRO A 76 -19.94 -4.01 -5.15
CA PRO A 76 -19.16 -3.53 -4.02
C PRO A 76 -19.56 -4.23 -2.71
N THR A 77 -18.57 -4.84 -2.03
CA THR A 77 -18.81 -5.61 -0.79
C THR A 77 -18.25 -4.95 0.46
N GLY A 78 -17.70 -3.73 0.34
CA GLY A 78 -16.87 -3.12 1.36
C GLY A 78 -15.43 -3.65 1.34
N ARG A 79 -14.60 -3.21 2.30
CA ARG A 79 -13.20 -3.66 2.43
C ARG A 79 -12.35 -3.45 1.17
N GLY A 80 -12.61 -2.38 0.44
CA GLY A 80 -11.88 -2.06 -0.78
C GLY A 80 -12.18 -2.96 -1.98
N ARG A 81 -13.21 -3.81 -1.93
CA ARG A 81 -13.58 -4.73 -3.02
C ARG A 81 -14.80 -4.22 -3.78
N ALA A 82 -14.63 -4.00 -5.07
CA ALA A 82 -15.70 -3.68 -6.02
C ALA A 82 -15.28 -4.12 -7.43
N PRO A 83 -16.23 -4.36 -8.34
CA PRO A 83 -15.91 -4.54 -9.75
C PRO A 83 -15.09 -3.36 -10.28
N GLN A 84 -14.26 -3.61 -11.29
CA GLN A 84 -13.51 -2.56 -11.98
C GLN A 84 -14.47 -1.47 -12.50
N GLY A 85 -14.08 -0.20 -12.38
CA GLY A 85 -14.93 0.94 -12.72
C GLY A 85 -16.01 1.27 -11.67
N GLN A 86 -15.98 0.66 -10.50
CA GLN A 86 -16.90 0.96 -9.42
C GLN A 86 -16.18 1.41 -8.15
N LEU A 87 -16.83 2.29 -7.38
CA LEU A 87 -16.35 2.74 -6.08
C LEU A 87 -16.62 1.67 -5.01
N ALA A 88 -15.64 1.45 -4.14
CA ALA A 88 -15.74 0.59 -2.96
C ALA A 88 -15.60 1.44 -1.68
N PRO A 89 -16.68 2.09 -1.21
CA PRO A 89 -16.65 2.86 0.02
C PRO A 89 -16.71 1.95 1.25
N GLU A 90 -15.85 2.20 2.24
CA GLU A 90 -15.97 1.63 3.58
C GLU A 90 -16.87 2.50 4.43
N ARG A 91 -17.82 1.89 5.13
CA ARG A 91 -18.85 2.60 5.90
C ARG A 91 -18.63 2.59 7.39
N THR A 92 -17.67 1.81 7.86
CA THR A 92 -17.28 1.67 9.26
C THR A 92 -15.78 1.51 9.35
N LEU A 93 -15.20 1.85 10.50
CA LEU A 93 -13.81 1.53 10.78
C LEU A 93 -13.62 0.01 10.93
N PRO A 94 -12.39 -0.49 10.66
CA PRO A 94 -12.05 -1.88 10.89
C PRO A 94 -12.25 -2.31 12.34
N SER A 95 -12.62 -3.56 12.54
CA SER A 95 -12.76 -4.17 13.87
C SER A 95 -11.59 -5.12 14.19
N VAL A 96 -11.47 -5.52 15.45
CA VAL A 96 -10.48 -6.51 15.92
C VAL A 96 -10.65 -7.90 15.30
N HIS A 97 -11.84 -8.20 14.75
CA HIS A 97 -12.13 -9.49 14.12
C HIS A 97 -11.67 -9.55 12.65
N GLU A 98 -11.20 -8.45 12.12
CA GLU A 98 -10.75 -8.39 10.74
C GLU A 98 -9.30 -8.80 10.60
N ARG A 99 -9.02 -9.52 9.49
CA ARG A 99 -7.67 -9.98 9.17
C ARG A 99 -6.81 -8.95 8.45
N ALA A 100 -7.25 -7.69 8.39
CA ALA A 100 -6.48 -6.63 7.77
C ALA A 100 -5.17 -6.39 8.53
N VAL A 101 -4.09 -6.12 7.81
CA VAL A 101 -2.78 -5.79 8.36
C VAL A 101 -2.68 -4.28 8.52
N ALA A 102 -2.29 -3.81 9.69
CA ALA A 102 -2.19 -2.41 10.08
C ALA A 102 -3.45 -1.59 9.74
N PRO A 103 -4.68 -2.08 10.08
CA PRO A 103 -5.91 -1.40 9.72
C PRO A 103 -5.92 0.02 10.29
N GLU A 104 -6.30 0.96 9.45
CA GLU A 104 -6.32 2.38 9.78
C GLU A 104 -7.64 2.73 10.47
N LEU A 105 -7.58 3.54 11.52
CA LEU A 105 -8.73 3.86 12.37
C LEU A 105 -9.16 5.34 12.33
N ASP A 106 -8.53 6.16 11.48
CA ASP A 106 -8.73 7.61 11.47
C ASP A 106 -9.62 8.08 10.32
N THR A 107 -9.76 7.25 9.27
CA THR A 107 -10.48 7.60 8.05
C THR A 107 -11.40 6.48 7.58
N LEU A 108 -12.44 6.80 6.83
CA LEU A 108 -13.16 5.84 6.02
C LEU A 108 -12.63 5.88 4.59
N ASN A 109 -12.28 4.70 4.08
CA ASN A 109 -11.67 4.56 2.77
C ASN A 109 -12.72 4.53 1.66
N SER A 110 -12.32 4.96 0.46
CA SER A 110 -13.04 4.73 -0.79
C SER A 110 -12.00 4.42 -1.85
N THR A 111 -12.08 3.29 -2.49
CA THR A 111 -11.14 2.89 -3.53
C THR A 111 -11.86 2.56 -4.82
N ALA A 112 -11.13 2.62 -5.93
CA ALA A 112 -11.62 2.15 -7.24
C ALA A 112 -10.45 1.72 -8.11
N TRP A 113 -10.65 0.66 -8.87
CA TRP A 113 -9.76 0.21 -9.94
C TRP A 113 -10.39 0.63 -11.27
N ILE A 114 -9.67 1.38 -12.07
CA ILE A 114 -10.19 2.06 -13.25
C ILE A 114 -9.29 1.70 -14.43
N ASP A 115 -9.91 1.37 -15.55
CA ASP A 115 -9.23 1.18 -16.82
C ASP A 115 -9.50 2.39 -17.71
N VAL A 116 -8.45 3.10 -18.05
CA VAL A 116 -8.50 4.30 -18.91
C VAL A 116 -7.84 4.04 -20.28
N SER A 117 -7.65 2.78 -20.65
CA SER A 117 -7.02 2.40 -21.93
C SER A 117 -7.87 2.80 -23.12
N ASP A 118 -9.18 2.53 -23.07
CA ASP A 118 -10.10 2.74 -24.18
C ASP A 118 -10.71 4.15 -24.18
N GLU A 119 -11.11 4.65 -22.99
CA GLU A 119 -11.72 5.96 -22.86
C GLU A 119 -11.40 6.61 -21.50
N PRO A 120 -11.50 7.96 -21.41
CA PRO A 120 -11.38 8.65 -20.13
C PRO A 120 -12.48 8.28 -19.16
N TRP A 121 -12.16 8.29 -17.88
CA TRP A 121 -13.12 8.17 -16.79
C TRP A 121 -13.24 9.47 -16.02
N VAL A 122 -14.46 9.87 -15.72
CA VAL A 122 -14.75 11.07 -14.91
C VAL A 122 -14.97 10.65 -13.47
N ILE A 123 -14.30 11.33 -12.54
CA ILE A 123 -14.59 11.22 -11.13
C ILE A 123 -15.02 12.57 -10.55
N GLU A 124 -16.09 12.57 -9.79
CA GLU A 124 -16.58 13.71 -9.03
C GLU A 124 -16.31 13.44 -7.54
N LEU A 125 -15.52 14.29 -6.93
CA LEU A 125 -15.16 14.24 -5.52
C LEU A 125 -15.91 15.34 -4.76
N PRO A 126 -16.54 15.04 -3.61
CA PRO A 126 -17.26 16.03 -2.82
C PRO A 126 -16.32 17.02 -2.14
N ALA A 127 -16.85 18.18 -1.76
CA ALA A 127 -16.17 19.01 -0.78
C ALA A 127 -16.16 18.34 0.60
N THR A 128 -15.03 18.48 1.32
CA THR A 128 -14.81 17.86 2.64
C THR A 128 -14.51 18.94 3.70
N PRO A 129 -15.40 19.89 3.94
CA PRO A 129 -15.13 21.02 4.83
C PRO A 129 -14.84 20.56 6.26
N GLY A 130 -13.74 21.05 6.83
CA GLY A 130 -13.35 20.77 8.21
C GLY A 130 -12.85 19.35 8.47
N ARG A 131 -12.67 18.53 7.42
CA ARG A 131 -12.14 17.16 7.51
C ARG A 131 -10.90 17.01 6.64
N TYR A 132 -9.91 16.31 7.12
CA TYR A 132 -8.83 15.84 6.28
C TYR A 132 -9.39 14.85 5.24
N ALA A 133 -8.97 15.02 4.00
CA ALA A 133 -9.24 14.08 2.93
C ALA A 133 -8.06 14.03 1.96
N VAL A 134 -7.81 12.85 1.41
CA VAL A 134 -6.86 12.61 0.33
C VAL A 134 -7.43 11.59 -0.63
N PHE A 135 -7.24 11.83 -1.93
CA PHE A 135 -7.56 10.93 -3.02
C PHE A 135 -6.32 10.84 -3.91
N SER A 136 -5.55 9.77 -3.71
CA SER A 136 -4.36 9.48 -4.51
C SER A 136 -4.70 8.59 -5.68
N PHE A 137 -4.14 8.90 -6.84
CA PHE A 137 -4.29 8.13 -8.06
C PHE A 137 -2.93 7.56 -8.43
N LEU A 138 -2.86 6.24 -8.44
CA LEU A 138 -1.65 5.49 -8.76
C LEU A 138 -1.80 4.87 -10.15
N ASP A 139 -0.70 4.86 -10.88
CA ASP A 139 -0.60 4.15 -12.14
C ASP A 139 -0.32 2.64 -11.94
N GLY A 140 -0.27 1.86 -13.01
CA GLY A 140 0.01 0.43 -12.96
C GLY A 140 1.37 0.09 -12.35
N TRP A 141 2.32 1.03 -12.35
CA TRP A 141 3.66 0.89 -11.76
C TRP A 141 3.75 1.38 -10.32
N THR A 142 2.63 1.72 -9.68
CA THR A 142 2.53 2.25 -8.30
C THR A 142 3.07 3.68 -8.11
N GLU A 143 3.31 4.42 -9.19
CA GLU A 143 3.61 5.86 -9.10
C GLU A 143 2.34 6.65 -8.78
N VAL A 144 2.39 7.58 -7.85
CA VAL A 144 1.30 8.51 -7.58
C VAL A 144 1.35 9.64 -8.62
N PHE A 145 0.55 9.57 -9.68
CA PHE A 145 0.56 10.61 -10.70
C PHE A 145 -0.32 11.81 -10.34
N ALA A 146 -1.34 11.63 -9.47
CA ALA A 146 -2.17 12.71 -8.95
C ALA A 146 -2.55 12.48 -7.49
N SER A 147 -2.62 13.54 -6.70
CA SER A 147 -3.13 13.53 -5.33
C SER A 147 -4.00 14.76 -5.11
N LEU A 148 -5.28 14.54 -4.82
CA LEU A 148 -6.28 15.57 -4.56
C LEU A 148 -6.75 15.52 -3.12
N GLY A 149 -7.21 16.63 -2.56
CA GLY A 149 -7.72 16.64 -1.20
C GLY A 149 -7.36 17.89 -0.42
N THR A 150 -7.29 17.77 0.89
CA THR A 150 -7.10 18.94 1.79
C THR A 150 -5.83 19.72 1.44
N ARG A 151 -4.72 19.02 1.21
CA ARG A 151 -3.43 19.64 0.90
C ARG A 151 -3.40 20.36 -0.46
N THR A 152 -3.98 19.77 -1.49
CA THR A 152 -3.80 20.22 -2.88
C THR A 152 -4.96 21.08 -3.39
N THR A 153 -6.18 20.76 -2.96
CA THR A 153 -7.40 21.44 -3.41
C THR A 153 -8.14 22.18 -2.31
N GLY A 154 -7.57 22.21 -1.08
CA GLY A 154 -8.24 22.84 0.07
C GLY A 154 -9.53 22.14 0.47
N GLY A 155 -9.68 20.85 0.15
CA GLY A 155 -10.91 20.10 0.42
C GLY A 155 -12.13 20.56 -0.38
N ARG A 156 -11.93 21.31 -1.48
CA ARG A 156 -13.02 21.74 -2.40
C ARG A 156 -13.46 20.58 -3.28
N ALA A 157 -14.73 20.60 -3.69
CA ALA A 157 -15.24 19.64 -4.67
C ALA A 157 -14.42 19.71 -5.97
N GLN A 158 -14.20 18.54 -6.57
CA GLN A 158 -13.45 18.41 -7.81
C GLN A 158 -14.25 17.59 -8.81
N LYS A 159 -14.15 17.95 -10.10
CA LYS A 159 -14.58 17.13 -11.23
C LYS A 159 -13.40 16.98 -12.16
N ILE A 160 -12.87 15.76 -12.23
CA ILE A 160 -11.67 15.47 -13.01
C ILE A 160 -11.95 14.37 -14.02
N ALA A 161 -11.17 14.36 -15.11
CA ALA A 161 -11.06 13.22 -16.01
C ALA A 161 -9.70 12.55 -15.82
N LEU A 162 -9.73 11.24 -15.63
CA LEU A 162 -8.57 10.39 -15.73
C LEU A 162 -8.45 9.94 -17.19
N THR A 163 -7.37 10.32 -17.87
CA THR A 163 -7.12 9.96 -19.27
C THR A 163 -5.95 9.00 -19.36
N GLY A 164 -6.02 8.04 -20.28
CA GLY A 164 -4.94 7.11 -20.55
C GLY A 164 -3.82 7.69 -21.40
N PRO A 165 -2.70 6.97 -21.57
CA PRO A 165 -1.53 7.48 -22.31
C PRO A 165 -1.84 7.83 -23.77
N GLY A 166 -2.77 7.11 -24.41
CA GLY A 166 -3.17 7.30 -25.80
C GLY A 166 -4.24 8.37 -26.05
N PHE A 167 -4.82 8.96 -25.00
CA PHE A 167 -5.91 9.90 -25.17
C PHE A 167 -5.43 11.22 -25.83
N ALA A 168 -6.07 11.59 -26.93
CA ALA A 168 -5.83 12.83 -27.66
C ALA A 168 -7.14 13.63 -27.94
N GLY A 169 -8.26 13.23 -27.30
CA GLY A 169 -9.57 13.85 -27.48
C GLY A 169 -9.73 15.14 -26.66
N GLN A 170 -10.92 15.72 -26.76
CA GLN A 170 -11.31 16.90 -25.97
C GLN A 170 -12.18 16.50 -24.79
N LEU A 171 -11.95 17.14 -23.67
CA LEU A 171 -12.76 16.95 -22.46
C LEU A 171 -13.87 18.01 -22.37
N PRO A 172 -15.00 17.70 -21.73
CA PRO A 172 -16.06 18.66 -21.48
C PRO A 172 -15.56 19.88 -20.68
N THR A 173 -16.16 21.03 -20.92
CA THR A 173 -15.86 22.26 -20.19
C THR A 173 -16.04 22.07 -18.68
N GLY A 174 -15.07 22.55 -17.88
CA GLY A 174 -15.10 22.47 -16.42
C GLY A 174 -14.60 21.14 -15.83
N VAL A 175 -14.13 20.21 -16.65
CA VAL A 175 -13.47 18.98 -16.22
C VAL A 175 -11.95 19.16 -16.31
N VAL A 176 -11.24 18.90 -15.23
CA VAL A 176 -9.77 19.02 -15.17
C VAL A 176 -9.14 17.69 -15.53
N GLU A 177 -8.23 17.69 -16.49
CA GLU A 177 -7.51 16.47 -16.89
C GLU A 177 -6.43 16.10 -15.89
N HIS A 178 -6.36 14.79 -15.57
CA HIS A 178 -5.22 14.13 -14.95
C HIS A 178 -4.83 12.93 -15.80
N LYS A 179 -3.76 13.10 -16.58
CA LYS A 179 -3.28 12.08 -17.50
C LYS A 179 -2.52 11.01 -16.75
N SER A 180 -2.99 9.76 -16.84
CA SER A 180 -2.28 8.59 -16.36
C SER A 180 -1.21 8.17 -17.36
N PRO A 181 0.00 7.79 -16.93
CA PRO A 181 1.00 7.19 -17.82
C PRO A 181 0.66 5.75 -18.23
N THR A 182 -0.34 5.13 -17.60
CA THR A 182 -0.77 3.74 -17.86
C THR A 182 -2.28 3.64 -18.02
N GLY A 183 -2.75 2.53 -18.64
CA GLY A 183 -4.17 2.21 -18.75
C GLY A 183 -4.81 1.88 -17.39
N LEU A 184 -4.07 1.20 -16.52
CA LEU A 184 -4.54 0.89 -15.18
C LEU A 184 -4.34 2.05 -14.22
N VAL A 185 -5.42 2.43 -13.52
CA VAL A 185 -5.39 3.41 -12.43
C VAL A 185 -6.00 2.82 -11.17
N TRP A 186 -5.34 3.00 -10.04
CA TRP A 186 -5.88 2.69 -8.72
C TRP A 186 -6.09 3.96 -7.91
N MET A 187 -7.33 4.25 -7.54
CA MET A 187 -7.66 5.35 -6.63
C MET A 187 -7.67 4.86 -5.18
N LEU A 188 -6.94 5.55 -4.32
CA LEU A 188 -6.95 5.41 -2.87
C LEU A 188 -7.51 6.69 -2.25
N GLY A 189 -8.76 6.64 -1.81
CA GLY A 189 -9.42 7.76 -1.14
C GLY A 189 -9.53 7.55 0.36
N ARG A 190 -9.30 8.60 1.14
CA ARG A 190 -9.48 8.62 2.60
C ARG A 190 -10.18 9.89 3.02
N ILE A 191 -11.21 9.79 3.86
CA ILE A 191 -11.92 10.91 4.46
C ILE A 191 -11.93 10.71 5.98
N GLN A 192 -11.40 11.68 6.71
CA GLN A 192 -11.34 11.65 8.18
C GLN A 192 -12.70 11.36 8.79
N SER A 193 -12.74 10.43 9.74
CA SER A 193 -13.93 10.05 10.52
C SER A 193 -13.64 10.09 12.02
N GLY A 194 -14.68 10.25 12.82
CA GLY A 194 -14.67 9.89 14.24
C GLY A 194 -15.09 8.44 14.43
N ASP A 195 -15.26 8.00 15.69
CA ASP A 195 -15.47 6.61 16.07
C ASP A 195 -16.95 6.24 16.26
N SER A 196 -17.87 7.18 16.09
CA SER A 196 -19.29 6.94 16.33
C SER A 196 -20.06 6.62 15.05
N PRO A 197 -21.15 5.84 15.14
CA PRO A 197 -22.05 5.61 14.00
C PRO A 197 -22.54 6.91 13.35
N ALA A 198 -22.74 7.98 14.14
CA ALA A 198 -23.13 9.29 13.63
C ALA A 198 -22.03 9.93 12.77
N GLU A 199 -20.75 9.76 13.14
CA GLU A 199 -19.62 10.23 12.33
C GLU A 199 -19.46 9.39 11.06
N PHE A 200 -19.65 8.08 11.13
CA PHE A 200 -19.66 7.20 9.95
C PHE A 200 -20.75 7.62 8.96
N ALA A 201 -21.96 7.90 9.45
CA ALA A 201 -23.06 8.37 8.60
C ALA A 201 -22.72 9.71 7.91
N LYS A 202 -22.07 10.66 8.61
CA LYS A 202 -21.66 11.93 8.00
C LYS A 202 -20.64 11.73 6.86
N VAL A 203 -19.65 10.85 7.06
CA VAL A 203 -18.69 10.51 6.01
C VAL A 203 -19.39 9.73 4.89
N GLY A 204 -20.31 8.83 5.23
CA GLY A 204 -21.14 8.09 4.26
C GLY A 204 -21.87 9.01 3.28
N VAL A 205 -22.45 10.11 3.78
CA VAL A 205 -23.09 11.14 2.92
C VAL A 205 -22.09 11.78 1.94
N LEU A 206 -20.83 11.97 2.34
CA LEU A 206 -19.80 12.47 1.43
C LEU A 206 -19.44 11.40 0.39
N GLN A 207 -19.26 10.16 0.82
CA GLN A 207 -18.98 9.05 -0.08
C GLN A 207 -20.09 8.82 -1.10
N ASP A 208 -21.36 8.99 -0.72
CA ASP A 208 -22.52 8.85 -1.61
C ASP A 208 -22.60 9.95 -2.68
N ARG A 209 -21.91 11.07 -2.48
CA ARG A 209 -21.75 12.14 -3.49
C ARG A 209 -20.61 11.91 -4.46
N MET A 210 -19.75 10.92 -4.20
CA MET A 210 -18.72 10.54 -5.16
C MET A 210 -19.38 9.86 -6.36
N ARG A 211 -18.91 10.18 -7.56
CA ARG A 211 -19.37 9.56 -8.80
C ARG A 211 -18.15 9.14 -9.62
N LEU A 212 -18.25 7.99 -10.23
CA LEU A 212 -17.24 7.43 -11.14
C LEU A 212 -17.96 6.86 -12.35
N TYR A 213 -17.61 7.33 -13.54
CA TYR A 213 -18.25 6.89 -14.78
C TYR A 213 -17.34 7.12 -15.99
N PRO A 214 -17.46 6.29 -17.05
CA PRO A 214 -16.74 6.51 -18.30
C PRO A 214 -17.25 7.79 -18.99
N LEU A 215 -16.38 8.47 -19.72
CA LEU A 215 -16.71 9.75 -20.36
C LEU A 215 -17.90 9.62 -21.33
N SER A 216 -18.04 8.51 -22.03
CA SER A 216 -19.17 8.19 -22.91
C SER A 216 -20.53 8.20 -22.20
N ALA A 217 -20.55 7.97 -20.88
CA ALA A 217 -21.75 8.01 -20.05
C ALA A 217 -21.99 9.36 -19.35
N ALA A 218 -21.24 10.40 -19.73
CA ALA A 218 -21.39 11.73 -19.13
C ALA A 218 -22.82 12.27 -19.31
N GLY A 219 -23.40 12.77 -18.21
CA GLY A 219 -24.79 13.27 -18.21
C GLY A 219 -25.87 12.18 -18.08
N GLN A 220 -25.50 10.91 -18.02
CA GLN A 220 -26.42 9.79 -17.84
C GLN A 220 -26.43 9.32 -16.38
N ALA A 221 -27.56 8.73 -15.95
CA ALA A 221 -27.60 7.99 -14.71
C ALA A 221 -27.02 6.58 -14.96
N VAL A 222 -25.77 6.36 -14.59
CA VAL A 222 -25.14 5.05 -14.70
C VAL A 222 -25.41 4.27 -13.42
N ALA A 223 -26.23 3.23 -13.49
CA ALA A 223 -26.34 2.26 -12.41
C ALA A 223 -25.16 1.27 -12.51
N PRO A 224 -24.45 0.98 -11.42
CA PRO A 224 -23.41 -0.03 -11.42
C PRO A 224 -23.98 -1.39 -11.85
N ALA A 225 -23.45 -1.96 -12.93
CA ALA A 225 -23.84 -3.30 -13.37
C ALA A 225 -23.15 -4.37 -12.51
N ALA A 226 -23.83 -5.50 -12.28
CA ALA A 226 -23.18 -6.65 -11.67
C ALA A 226 -22.09 -7.19 -12.62
N ALA A 227 -20.92 -7.49 -12.05
CA ALA A 227 -19.80 -8.07 -12.79
C ALA A 227 -19.78 -9.61 -12.66
N PRO A 228 -19.29 -10.33 -13.65
CA PRO A 228 -19.03 -11.76 -13.51
C PRO A 228 -17.95 -12.02 -12.46
N VAL A 229 -18.10 -13.11 -11.72
CA VAL A 229 -17.11 -13.57 -10.74
C VAL A 229 -16.44 -14.81 -11.30
N ASP A 230 -15.11 -14.79 -11.41
CA ASP A 230 -14.33 -15.95 -11.82
C ASP A 230 -13.98 -16.82 -10.61
N PRO A 231 -14.53 -18.05 -10.49
CA PRO A 231 -14.30 -18.92 -9.33
C PRO A 231 -12.86 -19.45 -9.25
N ARG A 232 -12.02 -19.25 -10.28
CA ARG A 232 -10.62 -19.66 -10.32
C ARG A 232 -9.70 -18.65 -9.62
N ILE A 233 -10.15 -17.40 -9.45
CA ILE A 233 -9.37 -16.37 -8.76
C ILE A 233 -9.50 -16.59 -7.26
N GLN A 234 -8.38 -16.84 -6.62
CA GLN A 234 -8.33 -17.09 -5.18
C GLN A 234 -8.23 -15.78 -4.38
N ASP A 235 -9.04 -15.66 -3.35
CA ASP A 235 -9.06 -14.50 -2.44
C ASP A 235 -8.69 -14.85 -0.98
N ASN A 236 -8.40 -16.12 -0.71
CA ASN A 236 -8.01 -16.63 0.59
C ASN A 236 -6.49 -16.62 0.85
N THR A 237 -5.69 -16.39 -0.18
CA THR A 237 -4.24 -16.26 -0.10
C THR A 237 -3.84 -14.81 -0.31
N ALA A 238 -2.93 -14.30 0.53
CA ALA A 238 -2.47 -12.92 0.43
C ALA A 238 -1.84 -12.65 -0.96
N VAL A 239 -2.14 -11.48 -1.55
CA VAL A 239 -1.63 -11.07 -2.87
C VAL A 239 -0.12 -11.25 -3.00
N ARG A 240 0.63 -10.86 -1.97
CA ARG A 240 2.09 -11.02 -1.94
C ARG A 240 2.52 -12.48 -2.05
N GLU A 241 1.81 -13.39 -1.42
CA GLU A 241 2.10 -14.83 -1.50
C GLU A 241 1.75 -15.37 -2.89
N GLN A 242 0.65 -14.92 -3.48
CA GLN A 242 0.30 -15.29 -4.86
C GLN A 242 1.37 -14.81 -5.85
N THR A 243 1.83 -13.55 -5.73
CA THR A 243 2.92 -13.03 -6.58
C THR A 243 4.22 -13.80 -6.38
N ARG A 244 4.55 -14.17 -5.13
CA ARG A 244 5.75 -14.97 -4.81
C ARG A 244 5.70 -16.39 -5.36
N ALA A 245 4.52 -16.96 -5.51
CA ALA A 245 4.32 -18.32 -6.01
C ALA A 245 4.47 -18.43 -7.53
N LEU A 246 4.48 -17.32 -8.26
CA LEU A 246 4.69 -17.32 -9.70
C LEU A 246 6.08 -17.85 -10.04
N THR A 247 6.14 -18.81 -10.97
CA THR A 247 7.41 -19.20 -11.60
C THR A 247 7.98 -18.02 -12.37
N VAL A 248 9.27 -18.06 -12.68
CA VAL A 248 9.92 -17.00 -13.48
C VAL A 248 9.23 -16.82 -14.84
N VAL A 249 8.80 -17.92 -15.48
CA VAL A 249 8.09 -17.88 -16.77
C VAL A 249 6.72 -17.22 -16.64
N GLN A 250 5.94 -17.61 -15.63
CA GLN A 250 4.64 -17.01 -15.37
C GLN A 250 4.75 -15.52 -15.04
N PHE A 251 5.76 -15.16 -14.25
CA PHE A 251 6.00 -13.76 -13.89
C PHE A 251 6.30 -12.90 -15.11
N PHE A 252 7.29 -13.32 -15.95
CA PHE A 252 7.64 -12.54 -17.13
C PHE A 252 6.55 -12.58 -18.22
N HIS A 253 5.80 -13.67 -18.33
CA HIS A 253 4.64 -13.71 -19.20
C HIS A 253 3.58 -12.68 -18.80
N LEU A 254 3.21 -12.64 -17.51
CA LEU A 254 2.26 -11.67 -16.99
C LEU A 254 2.78 -10.24 -17.14
N LEU A 255 4.06 -10.01 -16.82
CA LEU A 255 4.68 -8.70 -17.00
C LEU A 255 4.57 -8.24 -18.47
N ALA A 256 4.92 -9.10 -19.43
CA ALA A 256 4.84 -8.76 -20.86
C ALA A 256 3.40 -8.42 -21.29
N GLN A 257 2.42 -9.19 -20.84
CA GLN A 257 1.01 -8.91 -21.12
C GLN A 257 0.55 -7.56 -20.55
N GLN A 258 0.89 -7.29 -19.27
CA GLN A 258 0.47 -6.07 -18.61
C GLN A 258 1.11 -4.81 -19.21
N MET A 259 2.27 -4.92 -19.82
CA MET A 259 2.97 -3.80 -20.46
C MET A 259 2.28 -3.28 -21.74
N VAL A 260 1.28 -3.97 -22.28
CA VAL A 260 0.50 -3.48 -23.42
C VAL A 260 -0.29 -2.22 -23.04
N GLU A 261 -1.07 -2.32 -22.00
CA GLU A 261 -1.90 -1.22 -21.50
C GLU A 261 -1.16 -0.31 -20.51
N ASN A 262 -0.10 -0.84 -19.91
CA ASN A 262 0.73 -0.15 -18.93
C ASN A 262 2.16 0.00 -19.46
N PRO A 263 2.38 0.82 -20.50
CA PRO A 263 3.68 0.93 -21.14
C PRO A 263 4.76 1.35 -20.14
N PRO A 264 6.02 0.90 -20.35
CA PRO A 264 7.15 1.36 -19.58
C PRO A 264 7.38 2.85 -19.82
N ALA A 265 7.96 3.53 -18.83
CA ALA A 265 8.40 4.91 -19.02
C ALA A 265 9.52 4.97 -20.08
N PRO A 266 9.65 6.08 -20.83
CA PRO A 266 10.73 6.23 -21.81
C PRO A 266 12.15 6.01 -21.23
N ALA A 267 12.34 6.34 -19.95
CA ALA A 267 13.60 6.12 -19.24
C ALA A 267 13.96 4.64 -19.03
N ASP A 268 12.99 3.73 -19.17
CA ASP A 268 13.17 2.28 -18.95
C ASP A 268 13.62 1.54 -20.22
N ALA A 269 13.69 2.25 -21.37
CA ALA A 269 13.94 1.65 -22.67
C ALA A 269 15.22 0.78 -22.75
N ASP A 270 16.29 1.22 -22.07
CA ASP A 270 17.55 0.46 -22.04
C ASP A 270 17.38 -0.90 -21.31
N LEU A 271 16.71 -0.91 -20.16
CA LEU A 271 16.44 -2.15 -19.43
C LEU A 271 15.57 -3.10 -20.27
N ILE A 272 14.51 -2.58 -20.89
CA ILE A 272 13.62 -3.39 -21.75
C ILE A 272 14.38 -3.96 -22.94
N ALA A 273 15.24 -3.16 -23.60
CA ALA A 273 16.07 -3.64 -24.70
C ALA A 273 17.03 -4.77 -24.24
N ARG A 274 17.65 -4.64 -23.08
CA ARG A 274 18.52 -5.69 -22.52
C ARG A 274 17.75 -6.96 -22.20
N LEU A 275 16.51 -6.87 -21.67
CA LEU A 275 15.65 -8.02 -21.39
C LEU A 275 15.30 -8.80 -22.67
N GLY A 276 15.36 -8.17 -23.83
CA GLY A 276 15.25 -8.83 -25.14
C GLY A 276 16.24 -9.98 -25.33
N ALA A 277 17.43 -9.94 -24.70
CA ALA A 277 18.40 -11.04 -24.72
C ALA A 277 17.90 -12.33 -24.02
N LEU A 278 16.87 -12.19 -23.16
CA LEU A 278 16.16 -13.30 -22.52
C LEU A 278 14.92 -13.73 -23.31
N GLY A 279 14.67 -13.14 -24.48
CA GLY A 279 13.45 -13.36 -25.26
C GLY A 279 12.23 -12.62 -24.70
N PHE A 280 12.41 -11.69 -23.76
CA PHE A 280 11.34 -10.87 -23.22
C PHE A 280 11.01 -9.71 -24.17
N VAL A 281 9.76 -9.66 -24.62
CA VAL A 281 9.24 -8.58 -25.48
C VAL A 281 7.89 -8.14 -24.92
N PRO A 282 7.68 -6.86 -24.58
CA PRO A 282 6.37 -6.37 -24.15
C PRO A 282 5.26 -6.73 -25.15
N GLY A 283 4.14 -7.20 -24.65
CA GLY A 283 3.00 -7.63 -25.47
C GLY A 283 3.14 -9.01 -26.11
N GLN A 284 4.29 -9.68 -26.00
CA GLN A 284 4.47 -11.02 -26.55
C GLN A 284 4.48 -12.07 -25.42
N PRO A 285 3.94 -13.27 -25.68
CA PRO A 285 4.03 -14.36 -24.72
C PRO A 285 5.49 -14.70 -24.37
N PHE A 286 5.82 -14.70 -23.09
CA PHE A 286 7.09 -15.22 -22.61
C PHE A 286 6.93 -16.67 -22.19
N ASP A 287 7.53 -17.59 -22.93
CA ASP A 287 7.43 -19.04 -22.67
C ASP A 287 8.77 -19.71 -22.36
N GLY A 288 9.85 -18.94 -22.37
CA GLY A 288 11.21 -19.43 -22.12
C GLY A 288 11.79 -20.37 -23.18
N LYS A 289 11.05 -20.72 -24.26
CA LYS A 289 11.50 -21.65 -25.30
C LYS A 289 12.67 -21.12 -26.13
N ALA A 290 12.80 -19.78 -26.18
CA ALA A 290 13.94 -19.15 -26.87
C ALA A 290 15.25 -19.26 -26.08
N LEU A 291 15.19 -19.66 -24.81
CA LEU A 291 16.36 -19.78 -23.93
C LEU A 291 16.99 -21.16 -24.03
N ASP A 292 18.31 -21.19 -23.90
CA ASP A 292 19.04 -22.40 -23.60
C ASP A 292 18.44 -23.08 -22.35
N PRO A 293 18.16 -24.39 -22.34
CA PRO A 293 17.58 -25.08 -21.20
C PRO A 293 18.35 -24.90 -19.89
N ALA A 294 19.68 -24.81 -19.95
CA ALA A 294 20.51 -24.57 -18.77
C ALA A 294 20.34 -23.14 -18.23
N VAL A 295 20.16 -22.15 -19.10
CA VAL A 295 19.82 -20.79 -18.73
C VAL A 295 18.44 -20.77 -18.06
N LEU A 296 17.41 -21.35 -18.70
CA LEU A 296 16.06 -21.40 -18.16
C LEU A 296 16.01 -22.08 -16.80
N GLN A 297 16.80 -23.13 -16.59
CA GLN A 297 16.92 -23.78 -15.29
C GLN A 297 17.55 -22.84 -14.24
N ALA A 298 18.62 -22.10 -14.60
CA ALA A 298 19.22 -21.12 -13.70
C ALA A 298 18.24 -20.00 -13.32
N LEU A 299 17.38 -19.59 -14.24
CA LEU A 299 16.38 -18.54 -13.99
C LEU A 299 15.29 -18.95 -12.98
N GLN A 300 15.13 -20.23 -12.63
CA GLN A 300 14.19 -20.64 -11.58
C GLN A 300 14.55 -20.05 -10.20
N GLU A 301 15.79 -19.63 -9.99
CA GLU A 301 16.23 -18.98 -8.76
C GLU A 301 15.87 -17.46 -8.71
N VAL A 302 15.43 -16.86 -9.81
CA VAL A 302 15.17 -15.42 -9.94
C VAL A 302 14.15 -14.93 -8.91
N PRO A 303 12.94 -15.53 -8.76
CA PRO A 303 11.96 -15.01 -7.83
C PRO A 303 12.49 -14.97 -6.39
N LYS A 304 13.21 -16.02 -5.99
CA LYS A 304 13.78 -16.12 -4.63
C LYS A 304 14.88 -15.08 -4.41
N ARG A 305 15.83 -14.96 -5.34
CA ARG A 305 16.96 -14.02 -5.22
C ARG A 305 16.52 -12.57 -5.26
N ALA A 306 15.66 -12.22 -6.23
CA ALA A 306 15.13 -10.86 -6.34
C ALA A 306 14.37 -10.43 -5.08
N GLN A 307 13.56 -11.33 -4.49
CA GLN A 307 12.84 -11.02 -3.26
C GLN A 307 13.76 -10.81 -2.06
N VAL A 308 14.86 -11.57 -1.95
CA VAL A 308 15.89 -11.35 -0.92
C VAL A 308 16.52 -9.96 -1.10
N GLU A 309 16.84 -9.57 -2.34
CA GLU A 309 17.43 -8.26 -2.65
C GLU A 309 16.46 -7.11 -2.36
N ILE A 310 15.19 -7.22 -2.77
CA ILE A 310 14.14 -6.25 -2.46
C ILE A 310 13.98 -6.08 -0.95
N PHE A 311 13.97 -7.19 -0.21
CA PHE A 311 13.83 -7.16 1.25
C PHE A 311 15.03 -6.52 1.95
N ALA A 312 16.24 -6.85 1.52
CA ALA A 312 17.45 -6.24 2.07
C ALA A 312 17.47 -4.72 1.83
N HIS A 313 17.10 -4.29 0.62
CA HIS A 313 17.00 -2.88 0.28
C HIS A 313 15.93 -2.15 1.11
N LEU A 314 14.78 -2.77 1.33
CA LEU A 314 13.74 -2.21 2.22
C LEU A 314 14.30 -1.91 3.61
N ALA A 315 15.09 -2.83 4.17
CA ALA A 315 15.70 -2.65 5.47
C ALA A 315 16.74 -1.51 5.49
N GLU A 316 17.55 -1.38 4.43
CA GLU A 316 18.59 -0.35 4.33
C GLU A 316 18.02 1.06 4.17
N ARG A 317 16.99 1.24 3.33
CA ARG A 317 16.44 2.57 3.04
C ARG A 317 15.50 3.10 4.13
N THR A 318 15.08 2.26 5.05
CA THR A 318 14.17 2.67 6.12
C THR A 318 14.94 3.48 7.17
N LYS A 319 14.60 4.77 7.31
CA LYS A 319 15.16 5.61 8.36
C LYS A 319 14.80 5.01 9.72
N SER A 320 15.81 4.86 10.58
CA SER A 320 15.61 4.41 11.95
C SER A 320 16.21 5.43 12.91
N GLN A 321 15.39 5.94 13.84
CA GLN A 321 15.80 6.91 14.84
C GLN A 321 14.93 6.71 16.10
N ASP A 322 15.58 6.64 17.26
CA ASP A 322 14.93 6.53 18.57
C ASP A 322 13.88 5.40 18.64
N GLY A 323 14.16 4.26 17.97
CA GLY A 323 13.26 3.11 17.89
C GLY A 323 12.17 3.22 16.82
N TRP A 324 12.07 4.34 16.10
CA TRP A 324 11.11 4.53 15.01
C TRP A 324 11.73 4.31 13.63
N SER A 325 10.98 3.67 12.76
CA SER A 325 11.37 3.36 11.38
C SER A 325 10.34 3.89 10.40
N TYR A 326 10.77 4.67 9.39
CA TYR A 326 9.90 5.24 8.36
C TYR A 326 10.67 5.62 7.10
N GLN A 327 9.93 5.85 6.03
CA GLN A 327 10.47 6.24 4.73
C GLN A 327 9.83 7.55 4.26
N ILE A 328 10.61 8.41 3.63
CA ILE A 328 10.15 9.68 3.07
C ILE A 328 10.66 9.85 1.64
N ALA A 329 11.98 9.73 1.44
CA ALA A 329 12.61 10.09 0.18
C ALA A 329 12.07 9.27 -0.99
N GLY A 330 11.39 9.94 -1.92
CA GLY A 330 10.94 9.38 -3.18
C GLY A 330 9.79 8.38 -3.09
N VAL A 331 9.14 8.23 -1.95
CA VAL A 331 7.95 7.37 -1.81
C VAL A 331 6.82 7.90 -2.69
N GLY A 332 6.21 7.01 -3.49
CA GLY A 332 5.17 7.35 -4.46
C GLY A 332 5.67 8.08 -5.71
N LYS A 333 6.96 8.38 -5.81
CA LYS A 333 7.63 9.04 -6.95
C LYS A 333 8.99 8.38 -7.20
N TYR A 334 8.98 7.19 -7.75
CA TYR A 334 10.19 6.35 -7.82
C TYR A 334 11.01 6.62 -9.08
N GLY A 335 10.35 6.87 -10.23
CA GLY A 335 11.02 6.99 -11.53
C GLY A 335 11.84 5.73 -11.84
N SER A 336 13.14 5.87 -12.15
CA SER A 336 14.04 4.75 -12.43
C SER A 336 14.62 4.05 -11.18
N ARG A 337 14.18 4.43 -9.97
CA ARG A 337 14.59 3.73 -8.74
C ARG A 337 13.76 2.46 -8.55
N TYR A 338 13.99 1.47 -9.40
CA TYR A 338 13.19 0.24 -9.48
C TYR A 338 13.17 -0.55 -8.18
N LEU A 339 14.31 -0.63 -7.51
CA LEU A 339 14.44 -1.34 -6.24
C LEU A 339 13.67 -0.65 -5.12
N ASP A 340 13.64 0.70 -5.07
CA ASP A 340 12.80 1.47 -4.16
C ASP A 340 11.30 1.18 -4.36
N ARG A 341 10.88 1.18 -5.64
CA ARG A 341 9.51 0.90 -6.03
C ARG A 341 9.09 -0.53 -5.66
N ALA A 342 9.93 -1.50 -5.97
CA ALA A 342 9.71 -2.90 -5.62
C ALA A 342 9.67 -3.11 -4.09
N ALA A 343 10.56 -2.46 -3.34
CA ALA A 343 10.60 -2.53 -1.88
C ALA A 343 9.32 -1.96 -1.24
N THR A 344 8.84 -0.81 -1.72
CA THR A 344 7.56 -0.25 -1.24
C THR A 344 6.38 -1.15 -1.60
N THR A 345 6.38 -1.74 -2.80
CA THR A 345 5.34 -2.69 -3.20
C THR A 345 5.36 -3.96 -2.34
N MET A 346 6.53 -4.46 -2.00
CA MET A 346 6.67 -5.61 -1.10
C MET A 346 6.18 -5.30 0.33
N ASP A 347 6.39 -4.08 0.79
CA ASP A 347 6.01 -3.64 2.14
C ASP A 347 4.48 -3.42 2.27
N GLY A 348 3.86 -2.72 1.32
CA GLY A 348 2.45 -2.32 1.43
C GLY A 348 1.70 -2.20 0.10
N ILE A 349 2.24 -2.72 -1.02
CA ILE A 349 1.74 -2.65 -2.39
C ILE A 349 1.80 -1.22 -2.96
N ALA A 350 1.28 -0.24 -2.22
CA ALA A 350 1.25 1.16 -2.61
C ALA A 350 1.48 2.08 -1.41
N ALA A 351 1.86 3.30 -1.68
CA ALA A 351 2.04 4.33 -0.67
C ALA A 351 1.45 5.67 -1.14
N PHE A 352 0.95 6.44 -0.18
CA PHE A 352 0.66 7.87 -0.40
C PHE A 352 1.96 8.66 -0.54
N LEU A 353 1.87 9.86 -1.12
CA LEU A 353 2.98 10.79 -1.04
C LEU A 353 3.28 11.15 0.42
N PRO A 354 4.56 11.31 0.81
CA PRO A 354 4.91 11.70 2.18
C PRO A 354 4.26 13.00 2.65
N GLU A 355 3.99 13.92 1.71
CA GLU A 355 3.27 15.17 1.99
C GLU A 355 1.79 14.94 2.36
N ASP A 356 1.25 13.78 2.04
CA ASP A 356 -0.12 13.39 2.40
C ASP A 356 -0.16 12.55 3.67
N VAL A 357 0.73 11.54 3.78
CA VAL A 357 0.77 10.63 4.94
C VAL A 357 2.19 10.12 5.18
N VAL A 358 2.67 10.20 6.42
CA VAL A 358 3.89 9.51 6.88
C VAL A 358 3.52 8.56 8.02
N LEU A 359 4.14 7.39 8.04
CA LEU A 359 3.83 6.25 8.92
C LEU A 359 5.08 5.76 9.66
N PRO A 360 5.57 6.44 10.72
CA PRO A 360 6.59 5.88 11.60
C PRO A 360 6.07 4.65 12.34
N VAL A 361 6.87 3.58 12.33
CA VAL A 361 6.59 2.32 13.02
C VAL A 361 7.66 2.06 14.06
N SER A 362 7.27 1.59 15.23
CA SER A 362 8.20 1.24 16.29
C SER A 362 7.90 -0.13 16.87
N HIS A 363 8.97 -0.91 17.03
CA HIS A 363 8.96 -2.24 17.65
C HIS A 363 9.69 -2.27 18.99
N ASN A 364 10.48 -1.23 19.27
CA ASN A 364 11.45 -1.21 20.35
C ASN A 364 11.39 0.11 21.11
N ASP A 365 11.74 0.04 22.40
CA ASP A 365 11.99 1.23 23.21
C ASP A 365 13.29 1.94 22.80
N VAL A 366 13.60 3.07 23.45
CA VAL A 366 14.84 3.85 23.19
C VAL A 366 16.13 3.05 23.38
N ASN A 367 16.10 1.95 24.12
CA ASN A 367 17.24 1.08 24.40
C ASN A 367 17.35 -0.06 23.37
N GLY A 368 16.47 -0.10 22.37
CA GLY A 368 16.43 -1.17 21.37
C GLY A 368 15.78 -2.48 21.86
N THR A 369 15.12 -2.45 23.02
CA THR A 369 14.42 -3.64 23.56
C THR A 369 13.02 -3.71 22.97
N ASN A 370 12.64 -4.89 22.45
CA ASN A 370 11.30 -5.12 21.92
C ASN A 370 10.22 -4.84 22.98
N TYR A 371 9.13 -4.22 22.55
CA TYR A 371 7.99 -4.00 23.43
C TYR A 371 7.38 -5.30 23.93
N SER A 372 6.95 -5.27 25.19
CA SER A 372 6.23 -6.35 25.83
C SER A 372 5.16 -5.76 26.76
N GLY A 373 3.95 -6.29 26.69
CA GLY A 373 2.88 -5.85 27.58
C GLY A 373 3.06 -6.21 29.06
N ALA A 374 4.11 -6.94 29.41
CA ALA A 374 4.53 -7.15 30.78
C ALA A 374 5.22 -5.91 31.41
N ALA A 375 5.60 -4.94 30.59
CA ALA A 375 6.24 -3.70 31.03
C ALA A 375 5.33 -2.49 30.79
N ARG A 376 5.71 -1.36 31.37
CA ARG A 376 5.05 -0.07 31.20
C ARG A 376 5.94 0.85 30.38
N TYR A 377 5.33 1.67 29.54
CA TYR A 377 6.04 2.61 28.70
C TYR A 377 5.36 3.97 28.66
N VAL A 378 6.12 5.00 28.37
CA VAL A 378 5.64 6.35 28.14
C VAL A 378 6.25 6.87 26.84
N LEU A 379 5.40 7.37 25.95
CA LEU A 379 5.82 8.21 24.84
C LEU A 379 5.57 9.66 25.23
N HIS A 380 6.65 10.41 25.42
CA HIS A 380 6.63 11.79 25.87
C HIS A 380 6.92 12.75 24.72
N PHE A 381 6.05 13.75 24.56
CA PHE A 381 6.26 14.87 23.66
C PHE A 381 6.47 16.16 24.48
N ASP A 382 7.61 16.80 24.33
CA ASP A 382 7.86 18.10 24.93
C ASP A 382 6.85 19.16 24.47
N LYS A 383 6.71 20.23 25.23
CA LYS A 383 5.88 21.37 24.84
C LYS A 383 6.28 21.89 23.46
N GLY A 384 5.31 21.95 22.56
CA GLY A 384 5.52 22.41 21.18
C GLY A 384 6.15 21.36 20.24
N GLN A 385 6.41 20.14 20.72
CA GLN A 385 6.98 19.04 19.94
C GLN A 385 5.96 17.93 19.60
N LEU A 386 4.67 18.23 19.66
CA LEU A 386 3.63 17.31 19.16
C LEU A 386 3.86 17.00 17.69
N PRO A 387 3.40 15.81 17.19
CA PRO A 387 3.56 15.45 15.79
C PRO A 387 3.08 16.57 14.85
N PRO A 388 3.95 17.12 13.99
CA PRO A 388 3.67 18.28 13.17
C PRO A 388 2.84 17.91 11.95
N ALA A 389 1.53 17.80 12.13
CA ALA A 389 0.56 17.50 11.09
C ALA A 389 -0.53 18.57 11.02
N ASP A 390 -0.84 19.07 9.80
CA ASP A 390 -1.91 20.04 9.57
C ASP A 390 -3.29 19.36 9.49
N GLY A 391 -3.33 18.07 9.12
CA GLY A 391 -4.56 17.27 9.14
C GLY A 391 -4.84 16.72 10.53
N LEU A 392 -4.24 15.64 10.88
CA LEU A 392 -4.28 15.02 12.21
C LEU A 392 -3.07 14.10 12.38
N TRP A 393 -2.87 13.64 13.61
CA TRP A 393 -1.97 12.53 13.92
C TRP A 393 -2.64 11.54 14.85
N SER A 394 -2.20 10.28 14.78
CA SER A 394 -2.65 9.21 15.68
C SER A 394 -1.52 8.23 15.98
N LEU A 395 -1.54 7.67 17.17
CA LEU A 395 -0.73 6.54 17.59
C LEU A 395 -1.65 5.33 17.78
N THR A 396 -1.43 4.28 17.00
CA THR A 396 -2.21 3.03 17.07
C THR A 396 -1.32 1.89 17.55
N LEU A 397 -1.86 1.03 18.40
CA LEU A 397 -1.20 -0.14 18.92
C LEU A 397 -1.74 -1.41 18.25
N TYR A 398 -0.82 -2.30 17.84
CA TYR A 398 -1.09 -3.58 17.20
C TYR A 398 -0.33 -4.71 17.86
N ASP A 399 -0.75 -5.95 17.63
CA ASP A 399 0.09 -7.14 17.91
C ASP A 399 1.31 -7.21 16.97
N GLU A 400 2.18 -8.20 17.16
CA GLU A 400 3.34 -8.42 16.27
C GLU A 400 2.97 -8.68 14.81
N GLY A 401 1.73 -9.12 14.53
CA GLY A 401 1.19 -9.34 13.19
C GLY A 401 0.50 -8.12 12.60
N PHE A 402 0.62 -6.96 13.24
CA PHE A 402 -0.08 -5.72 12.87
C PHE A 402 -1.61 -5.84 12.87
N ARG A 403 -2.18 -6.64 13.77
CA ARG A 403 -3.62 -6.75 13.97
C ARG A 403 -4.04 -5.93 15.19
N LEU A 404 -5.25 -5.40 15.15
CA LEU A 404 -5.82 -4.75 16.32
C LEU A 404 -5.94 -5.77 17.47
N VAL A 405 -5.57 -5.33 18.66
CA VAL A 405 -5.62 -6.16 19.87
C VAL A 405 -6.95 -5.92 20.57
N ASP A 406 -7.71 -6.99 20.79
CA ASP A 406 -8.94 -6.90 21.57
C ASP A 406 -8.61 -6.54 23.03
N ASN A 407 -9.34 -5.58 23.57
CA ASN A 407 -9.22 -5.16 24.96
C ASN A 407 -10.58 -4.64 25.48
N GLU A 408 -10.81 -4.79 26.79
CA GLU A 408 -12.09 -4.46 27.45
C GLU A 408 -12.50 -2.99 27.30
N ASP A 409 -11.52 -2.09 27.16
CA ASP A 409 -11.74 -0.66 27.01
C ASP A 409 -11.96 -0.22 25.56
N HIS A 410 -11.83 -1.13 24.58
CA HIS A 410 -11.90 -0.86 23.13
C HIS A 410 -10.96 0.27 22.69
N ARG A 411 -9.78 0.39 23.33
CA ARG A 411 -8.79 1.43 23.08
C ARG A 411 -7.68 0.90 22.19
N HIS A 412 -7.67 1.34 20.97
CA HIS A 412 -6.68 0.90 19.97
C HIS A 412 -5.77 2.05 19.51
N ARG A 413 -6.20 3.30 19.73
CA ARG A 413 -5.43 4.49 19.33
C ARG A 413 -5.62 5.67 20.28
N VAL A 414 -4.60 6.55 20.28
CA VAL A 414 -4.65 7.93 20.78
C VAL A 414 -4.42 8.86 19.60
N SER A 415 -5.24 9.90 19.46
CA SER A 415 -5.18 10.80 18.30
C SER A 415 -5.37 12.26 18.74
N SER A 416 -4.86 13.19 17.95
CA SER A 416 -5.15 14.63 18.10
C SER A 416 -6.65 14.96 18.07
N LYS A 417 -7.51 14.00 17.72
CA LYS A 417 -8.98 14.13 17.66
C LYS A 417 -9.72 13.35 18.75
N THR A 418 -9.03 12.62 19.62
CA THR A 418 -9.66 11.80 20.68
C THR A 418 -9.69 12.48 22.08
N GLY A 419 -9.57 13.79 22.12
CA GLY A 419 -9.65 14.53 23.39
C GLY A 419 -8.45 14.32 24.32
N ILE A 420 -7.25 14.21 23.72
CA ILE A 420 -5.98 14.13 24.48
C ILE A 420 -5.87 15.25 25.50
N LYS A 421 -5.23 14.94 26.63
CA LYS A 421 -5.01 15.89 27.72
C LYS A 421 -3.52 16.18 27.90
N PRO A 422 -3.04 17.38 27.52
CA PRO A 422 -1.68 17.81 27.82
C PRO A 422 -1.42 17.90 29.31
N ASN A 423 -0.16 17.77 29.70
CA ASN A 423 0.33 18.06 31.03
C ASN A 423 0.22 19.56 31.35
N ARG A 424 0.40 19.95 32.62
CA ARG A 424 0.29 21.35 33.04
C ARG A 424 1.29 22.29 32.40
N ASP A 425 2.45 21.77 32.01
CA ASP A 425 3.53 22.51 31.32
C ASP A 425 3.32 22.60 29.80
N GLY A 426 2.32 21.89 29.27
CA GLY A 426 1.98 21.83 27.86
C GLY A 426 2.68 20.71 27.09
N SER A 427 3.44 19.83 27.75
CA SER A 427 3.93 18.55 27.22
C SER A 427 2.79 17.53 27.11
N LEU A 428 3.03 16.38 26.49
CA LEU A 428 2.04 15.31 26.37
C LEU A 428 2.68 13.96 26.67
N ASP A 429 2.08 13.20 27.59
CA ASP A 429 2.41 11.80 27.84
C ASP A 429 1.35 10.88 27.23
N ILE A 430 1.77 9.84 26.51
CA ILE A 430 0.95 8.71 26.12
C ILE A 430 1.42 7.49 26.93
N TYR A 431 0.52 6.93 27.70
CA TYR A 431 0.78 5.78 28.58
C TYR A 431 0.49 4.48 27.85
N ILE A 432 1.47 3.59 27.78
CA ILE A 432 1.34 2.30 27.13
C ILE A 432 1.59 1.22 28.19
N GLN A 433 0.51 0.71 28.76
CA GLN A 433 0.52 -0.24 29.85
C GLN A 433 -0.82 -0.95 29.93
N ARG A 434 -0.86 -2.16 30.53
CA ARG A 434 -2.09 -2.96 30.59
C ARG A 434 -3.14 -2.35 31.52
N ASP A 435 -2.72 -1.94 32.71
CA ASP A 435 -3.63 -1.39 33.70
C ASP A 435 -3.85 0.11 33.44
N SER A 436 -5.02 0.63 33.81
CA SER A 436 -5.30 2.07 33.72
C SER A 436 -4.20 2.91 34.39
N PRO A 437 -3.72 3.98 33.75
CA PRO A 437 -2.76 4.91 34.37
C PRO A 437 -3.38 5.78 35.44
N GLY A 438 -4.66 5.57 35.75
CA GLY A 438 -5.43 6.28 36.74
C GLY A 438 -6.27 7.44 36.18
N LYS A 439 -7.26 7.82 36.95
CA LYS A 439 -8.26 8.83 36.61
C LYS A 439 -7.61 10.11 36.08
N GLY A 440 -8.06 10.56 34.94
CA GLY A 440 -7.58 11.78 34.27
C GLY A 440 -6.43 11.56 33.26
N ARG A 441 -5.80 10.38 33.21
CA ARG A 441 -4.78 10.00 32.22
C ARG A 441 -5.29 9.04 31.15
N GLU A 442 -6.49 8.49 31.33
CA GLU A 442 -7.07 7.44 30.45
C GLU A 442 -7.31 7.90 29.02
N THR A 443 -7.48 9.20 28.76
CA THR A 443 -7.60 9.71 27.39
C THR A 443 -6.32 9.56 26.57
N ASN A 444 -5.17 9.41 27.25
CA ASN A 444 -3.85 9.26 26.66
C ASN A 444 -3.29 7.85 26.89
N TRP A 445 -4.13 6.84 26.98
CA TRP A 445 -3.74 5.48 27.34
C TRP A 445 -4.03 4.48 26.23
N LEU A 446 -3.08 3.56 26.02
CA LEU A 446 -3.16 2.41 25.12
C LEU A 446 -2.84 1.13 25.89
N PRO A 447 -3.81 0.22 26.10
CA PRO A 447 -3.58 -1.08 26.72
C PRO A 447 -2.98 -2.07 25.71
N PRO A 448 -1.72 -2.55 25.91
CA PRO A 448 -1.11 -3.57 25.07
C PRO A 448 -1.56 -4.98 25.43
N PRO A 449 -1.41 -5.98 24.52
CA PRO A 449 -1.51 -7.40 24.88
C PRO A 449 -0.39 -7.77 25.84
N ILE A 450 -0.50 -8.89 26.53
CA ILE A 450 0.59 -9.39 27.42
C ILE A 450 1.86 -9.73 26.62
N THR A 451 1.71 -10.06 25.36
CA THR A 451 2.77 -10.42 24.41
C THR A 451 3.50 -9.17 23.88
N LYS A 452 4.29 -9.35 22.82
CA LYS A 452 4.89 -8.24 22.11
C LYS A 452 3.84 -7.46 21.32
N PHE A 453 4.16 -6.19 21.05
CA PHE A 453 3.29 -5.29 20.30
C PHE A 453 4.10 -4.32 19.41
N VAL A 454 3.40 -3.61 18.56
CA VAL A 454 3.95 -2.64 17.62
C VAL A 454 3.16 -1.34 17.74
N LEU A 455 3.86 -0.23 17.63
CA LEU A 455 3.26 1.10 17.57
C LEU A 455 3.38 1.67 16.16
N VAL A 456 2.30 2.24 15.66
CA VAL A 456 2.29 2.97 14.39
C VAL A 456 1.79 4.39 14.65
N LEU A 457 2.69 5.35 14.46
CA LEU A 457 2.36 6.77 14.47
C LEU A 457 2.01 7.19 13.04
N ARG A 458 0.84 7.81 12.86
CA ARG A 458 0.39 8.33 11.58
C ARG A 458 0.34 9.85 11.61
N LEU A 459 0.99 10.49 10.64
CA LEU A 459 0.88 11.92 10.42
C LEU A 459 0.17 12.13 9.09
N TYR A 460 -1.00 12.73 9.12
CA TYR A 460 -1.79 13.08 7.93
C TYR A 460 -1.56 14.54 7.59
N GLN A 461 -1.14 14.81 6.38
CA GLN A 461 -0.70 16.12 5.90
C GLN A 461 0.40 16.69 6.82
N PRO A 462 1.58 16.04 6.89
CA PRO A 462 2.70 16.56 7.67
C PRO A 462 3.03 17.98 7.23
N ARG A 463 3.43 18.83 8.19
CA ARG A 463 3.84 20.20 7.91
C ARG A 463 5.08 20.23 7.03
N LYS A 464 5.10 21.16 6.08
CA LYS A 464 6.28 21.38 5.22
C LYS A 464 7.39 22.16 5.92
N ASN A 465 7.01 23.11 6.77
CA ASN A 465 7.93 23.98 7.47
C ASN A 465 8.33 23.39 8.83
N ALA A 466 9.55 23.63 9.25
CA ALA A 466 10.08 23.17 10.54
C ALA A 466 9.22 23.66 11.74
N PRO A 467 9.01 22.81 12.76
CA PRO A 467 9.49 21.43 12.80
C PRO A 467 8.69 20.52 11.85
N SER A 468 9.40 19.69 11.06
CA SER A 468 8.79 18.82 10.04
C SER A 468 9.46 17.44 10.01
N ILE A 469 8.64 16.38 9.88
CA ILE A 469 9.15 15.04 9.65
C ILE A 469 9.69 14.88 8.21
N LEU A 470 9.20 15.71 7.27
CA LEU A 470 9.56 15.62 5.86
C LEU A 470 11.01 16.00 5.59
N ASP A 471 11.54 16.98 6.30
CA ASP A 471 12.91 17.46 6.19
C ASP A 471 13.84 16.93 7.30
N GLY A 472 13.27 16.20 8.27
CA GLY A 472 13.99 15.63 9.40
C GLY A 472 14.28 16.61 10.54
N SER A 473 13.73 17.83 10.51
CA SER A 473 13.83 18.78 11.63
C SER A 473 12.97 18.38 12.84
N TRP A 474 12.08 17.43 12.64
CA TRP A 474 11.32 16.73 13.67
C TRP A 474 11.38 15.21 13.44
N SER A 475 11.50 14.46 14.52
CA SER A 475 11.35 13.01 14.55
C SER A 475 10.50 12.61 15.75
N PRO A 476 9.79 11.48 15.71
CA PRO A 476 9.09 10.98 16.88
C PRO A 476 10.10 10.74 18.03
N PRO A 477 9.80 11.18 19.26
CA PRO A 477 10.63 10.86 20.41
C PRO A 477 10.61 9.36 20.69
N GLY A 478 11.66 8.86 21.30
CA GLY A 478 11.73 7.46 21.67
C GLY A 478 10.75 7.10 22.77
N VAL A 479 10.25 5.88 22.75
CA VAL A 479 9.37 5.34 23.79
C VAL A 479 10.21 4.85 24.95
N ILE A 480 9.94 5.35 26.15
CA ILE A 480 10.72 5.06 27.35
C ILE A 480 10.02 3.96 28.15
N ARG A 481 10.74 2.92 28.49
CA ARG A 481 10.28 1.91 29.43
C ARG A 481 10.35 2.51 30.85
N VAL A 482 9.24 2.45 31.57
CA VAL A 482 9.13 2.82 32.99
C VAL A 482 8.87 1.55 33.80
N GLU A 483 9.35 1.52 35.01
CA GLU A 483 9.24 0.32 35.88
C GLU A 483 7.79 -0.13 36.10
#